data_e7d8ef8727ddffd358cb5500a4fdfed2
#
_entry.id   e7d8ef8727ddffd358cb5500a4fdfed2
#
_cell.length_a   1.000
_cell.length_b   1.000
_cell.length_c   1.000
_cell.angle_alpha   90.00
_cell.angle_beta   90.00
_cell.angle_gamma   90.00
#
_symmetry.space_group_name_H-M   'P 1'
#
loop_
_entity.id
_entity.type
_entity.pdbx_description
1 polymer ?
#
loop_
_entity_poly.entity_id
_entity_poly.type
_entity_poly.pdbx_seq_one_letter_code
_entity_poly.pdbx_strand_id
1 'polypeptide(L)'
;MHKHINKESQMPPTAHRPLPTRYVELHARSAFSFLSGAATPEELIAACAELNMPAMALLDNDGVYGAARFHLAARKVGIKAHIGAELTVRSQTSDIRRQKTEGRKQKAENQVAQTFVLPLLIRNRTGYQNLCRLITLMKMRVPKHAKPGECAVTLDELAAYADGLICLTGAEDGPLALDINHRGPREETKVTERLIEIFGRENVYAELQRHFNRAEEARNHAVIEIARQLKLSLLATNGIGYATRAQRQVADVFTCIRNHVRLETAGRLLSINSERFVKSPKEMAGLFADLPEAIANTVELSSRLEFTLKDLGYEFPKYPVPPDETMTSFLRQRTYEGAHLRYGRNGEFTRAQKQIEHELKLIEKLKLEGYFLIVWDIVEFCKRQGILVQGRGSAANSAVCYSLGITAVDPVGMELLFERFLSEERGEWPDIDLDLPSGDQRERAIQYVYQRYGPRGAAMTANVITYRGRSAAREVGKVLGFDDETLGRLSGLVHTWEWKDPKDTTERQFKDAGLDL
;
A
#
# COMPACT_ATOMS: atom_id res chain seq x y z
N MET A 1 33.42 78.67 -13.14
CA MET A 1 33.17 77.80 -14.29
C MET A 1 33.75 76.44 -14.02
N HIS A 2 32.98 75.51 -13.74
CA HIS A 2 32.98 74.07 -14.02
C HIS A 2 31.98 73.38 -13.13
N LYS A 3 30.90 72.89 -13.72
CA LYS A 3 29.87 72.09 -13.11
C LYS A 3 30.41 70.69 -12.85
N HIS A 4 30.42 70.26 -11.60
CA HIS A 4 30.52 68.83 -11.23
C HIS A 4 29.11 68.22 -11.15
N ILE A 5 28.81 67.33 -12.06
CA ILE A 5 27.61 66.50 -12.08
C ILE A 5 27.91 65.28 -11.22
N ASN A 6 27.21 65.13 -10.09
CA ASN A 6 27.18 63.92 -9.30
C ASN A 6 26.46 62.80 -10.09
N LYS A 7 27.20 61.74 -10.44
CA LYS A 7 26.60 60.49 -10.88
C LYS A 7 26.27 59.65 -9.65
N GLU A 8 25.00 59.62 -9.27
CA GLU A 8 24.46 58.56 -8.39
C GLU A 8 24.59 57.23 -9.14
N SER A 9 25.35 56.29 -8.55
CA SER A 9 25.43 54.91 -8.99
C SER A 9 24.15 54.20 -8.63
N GLN A 10 23.24 54.02 -9.59
CA GLN A 10 22.11 53.09 -9.47
C GLN A 10 22.68 51.69 -9.42
N MET A 11 22.50 51.00 -8.27
CA MET A 11 22.68 49.56 -8.20
C MET A 11 21.68 48.87 -9.15
N PRO A 12 22.13 47.85 -9.91
CA PRO A 12 21.21 47.11 -10.77
C PRO A 12 20.15 46.38 -9.93
N PRO A 13 18.90 46.29 -10.42
CA PRO A 13 17.86 45.55 -9.72
C PRO A 13 18.30 44.10 -9.56
N THR A 14 18.20 43.58 -8.35
CA THR A 14 18.38 42.16 -8.04
C THR A 14 17.55 41.34 -9.01
N ALA A 15 18.23 40.62 -9.88
CA ALA A 15 17.61 39.72 -10.82
C ALA A 15 16.78 38.69 -10.00
N HIS A 16 15.46 38.80 -10.07
CA HIS A 16 14.56 37.78 -9.54
C HIS A 16 14.90 36.45 -10.22
N ARG A 17 15.56 35.56 -9.48
CA ARG A 17 15.78 34.18 -9.93
C ARG A 17 14.40 33.59 -10.19
N PRO A 18 14.08 33.11 -11.40
CA PRO A 18 12.77 32.54 -11.66
C PRO A 18 12.53 31.41 -10.68
N LEU A 19 11.38 31.44 -10.00
CA LEU A 19 10.95 30.36 -9.11
C LEU A 19 10.96 29.03 -9.90
N PRO A 20 11.36 27.91 -9.28
CA PRO A 20 11.35 26.63 -9.95
C PRO A 20 9.92 26.33 -10.45
N THR A 21 9.78 26.10 -11.76
CA THR A 21 8.49 25.83 -12.41
C THR A 21 8.07 24.36 -12.29
N ARG A 22 8.91 23.50 -11.72
CA ARG A 22 8.68 22.07 -11.57
C ARG A 22 8.64 21.69 -10.09
N TYR A 23 7.68 20.88 -9.73
CA TYR A 23 7.49 20.31 -8.40
C TYR A 23 6.93 18.91 -8.55
N VAL A 24 7.32 18.01 -7.66
CA VAL A 24 6.76 16.66 -7.54
C VAL A 24 6.29 16.48 -6.10
N GLU A 25 5.02 16.16 -5.90
CA GLU A 25 4.53 15.78 -4.58
C GLU A 25 5.02 14.38 -4.22
N LEU A 26 5.74 14.26 -3.12
CA LEU A 26 6.37 13.01 -2.70
C LEU A 26 5.77 12.44 -1.40
N HIS A 27 4.69 13.03 -0.89
CA HIS A 27 4.03 12.58 0.32
C HIS A 27 2.50 12.78 0.27
N ALA A 28 1.80 11.85 -0.38
CA ALA A 28 0.34 11.85 -0.45
C ALA A 28 -0.24 10.54 0.07
N ARG A 29 -1.38 10.61 0.76
CA ARG A 29 -2.18 9.46 1.24
C ARG A 29 -3.47 9.35 0.44
N SER A 30 -3.91 8.13 0.19
CA SER A 30 -5.23 7.88 -0.41
C SER A 30 -6.25 7.41 0.64
N ALA A 31 -7.49 7.19 0.19
CA ALA A 31 -8.55 6.58 1.00
C ALA A 31 -8.23 5.14 1.46
N PHE A 32 -7.16 4.52 0.97
CA PHE A 32 -6.63 3.25 1.49
C PHE A 32 -5.83 3.43 2.79
N SER A 33 -5.50 4.65 3.16
CA SER A 33 -5.14 5.04 4.52
C SER A 33 -6.43 5.28 5.31
N PHE A 34 -7.07 4.18 5.74
CA PHE A 34 -8.45 4.17 6.24
C PHE A 34 -8.70 5.24 7.30
N LEU A 35 -9.77 6.03 7.08
CA LEU A 35 -10.18 7.15 7.93
C LEU A 35 -9.09 8.23 8.14
N SER A 36 -8.07 8.28 7.26
CA SER A 36 -7.00 9.29 7.28
C SER A 36 -6.85 9.99 5.94
N GLY A 37 -6.96 9.27 4.82
CA GLY A 37 -6.99 9.84 3.48
C GLY A 37 -8.44 9.95 2.97
N ALA A 38 -8.78 11.08 2.33
CA ALA A 38 -10.15 11.36 1.86
C ALA A 38 -10.29 11.42 0.33
N ALA A 39 -9.24 11.09 -0.42
CA ALA A 39 -9.28 10.99 -1.87
C ALA A 39 -8.93 9.58 -2.34
N THR A 40 -9.60 9.11 -3.40
CA THR A 40 -9.20 7.87 -4.06
C THR A 40 -7.88 8.07 -4.81
N PRO A 41 -7.12 6.99 -5.10
CA PRO A 41 -5.91 7.10 -5.91
C PRO A 41 -6.13 7.76 -7.27
N GLU A 42 -7.29 7.52 -7.89
CA GLU A 42 -7.68 8.11 -9.17
C GLU A 42 -7.91 9.61 -9.08
N GLU A 43 -8.56 10.11 -8.01
CA GLU A 43 -8.79 11.54 -7.79
C GLU A 43 -7.47 12.29 -7.55
N LEU A 44 -6.52 11.69 -6.82
CA LEU A 44 -5.18 12.26 -6.63
C LEU A 44 -4.46 12.42 -7.97
N ILE A 45 -4.50 11.41 -8.84
CA ILE A 45 -3.88 11.45 -10.15
C ILE A 45 -4.61 12.44 -11.08
N ALA A 46 -5.94 12.53 -11.03
CA ALA A 46 -6.69 13.51 -11.81
C ALA A 46 -6.27 14.95 -11.44
N ALA A 47 -6.22 15.27 -10.15
CA ALA A 47 -5.74 16.57 -9.67
C ALA A 47 -4.28 16.86 -10.08
N CYS A 48 -3.41 15.84 -10.01
CA CYS A 48 -2.02 15.93 -10.46
C CYS A 48 -1.93 16.27 -11.97
N ALA A 49 -2.78 15.63 -12.79
CA ALA A 49 -2.84 15.86 -14.24
C ALA A 49 -3.35 17.27 -14.56
N GLU A 50 -4.42 17.72 -13.92
CA GLU A 50 -4.97 19.08 -14.09
C GLU A 50 -3.95 20.18 -13.77
N LEU A 51 -3.08 19.91 -12.79
CA LEU A 51 -2.02 20.83 -12.38
C LEU A 51 -0.71 20.66 -13.19
N ASN A 52 -0.69 19.82 -14.22
CA ASN A 52 0.46 19.53 -15.07
C ASN A 52 1.70 19.07 -14.29
N MET A 53 1.55 18.34 -13.19
CA MET A 53 2.67 17.75 -12.47
C MET A 53 3.15 16.48 -13.18
N PRO A 54 4.48 16.28 -13.32
CA PRO A 54 5.04 15.15 -14.07
C PRO A 54 4.96 13.81 -13.32
N ALA A 55 4.87 13.88 -12.00
CA ALA A 55 4.88 12.72 -11.13
C ALA A 55 4.23 13.03 -9.78
N MET A 56 3.83 11.99 -9.06
CA MET A 56 3.36 12.04 -7.67
C MET A 56 3.72 10.74 -6.95
N ALA A 57 3.95 10.81 -5.64
CA ALA A 57 4.12 9.63 -4.79
C ALA A 57 2.88 9.35 -3.95
N LEU A 58 2.55 8.05 -3.80
CA LEU A 58 1.53 7.56 -2.88
C LEU A 58 2.18 6.80 -1.73
N LEU A 59 1.91 7.24 -0.50
CA LEU A 59 2.38 6.65 0.75
C LEU A 59 1.20 6.38 1.68
N ASP A 60 0.54 5.23 1.48
CA ASP A 60 -0.53 4.82 2.38
C ASP A 60 -0.01 4.30 3.71
N ASN A 61 -0.81 4.44 4.78
CA ASN A 61 -0.42 4.05 6.13
C ASN A 61 -0.24 2.52 6.23
N ASP A 62 0.94 2.09 6.72
CA ASP A 62 1.28 0.70 7.02
C ASP A 62 0.96 -0.29 5.89
N GLY A 63 1.04 0.16 4.62
CA GLY A 63 0.71 -0.68 3.48
C GLY A 63 0.85 0.01 2.13
N VAL A 64 0.76 -0.79 1.07
CA VAL A 64 0.79 -0.35 -0.34
C VAL A 64 -0.56 -0.62 -1.03
N TYR A 65 -1.65 -0.51 -0.30
CA TYR A 65 -2.99 -0.95 -0.73
C TYR A 65 -3.52 -0.18 -1.93
N GLY A 66 -3.28 1.13 -2.00
CA GLY A 66 -3.70 2.00 -3.11
C GLY A 66 -2.78 1.95 -4.33
N ALA A 67 -1.59 1.34 -4.22
CA ALA A 67 -0.52 1.45 -5.21
C ALA A 67 -0.91 0.95 -6.61
N ALA A 68 -1.62 -0.17 -6.72
CA ALA A 68 -2.04 -0.73 -8.01
C ALA A 68 -3.01 0.21 -8.75
N ARG A 69 -4.03 0.71 -8.06
CA ARG A 69 -5.00 1.66 -8.62
C ARG A 69 -4.33 2.98 -9.00
N PHE A 70 -3.45 3.49 -8.13
CA PHE A 70 -2.67 4.69 -8.38
C PHE A 70 -1.79 4.57 -9.62
N HIS A 71 -1.05 3.47 -9.76
CA HIS A 71 -0.22 3.19 -10.93
C HIS A 71 -1.05 3.09 -12.21
N LEU A 72 -2.19 2.37 -12.18
CA LEU A 72 -3.06 2.22 -13.35
C LEU A 72 -3.67 3.56 -13.78
N ALA A 73 -4.12 4.39 -12.83
CA ALA A 73 -4.62 5.73 -13.12
C ALA A 73 -3.53 6.62 -13.74
N ALA A 74 -2.34 6.65 -13.14
CA ALA A 74 -1.19 7.44 -13.61
C ALA A 74 -0.76 7.05 -15.02
N ARG A 75 -0.71 5.74 -15.32
CA ARG A 75 -0.39 5.22 -16.66
C ARG A 75 -1.35 5.71 -17.74
N LYS A 76 -2.65 5.83 -17.42
CA LYS A 76 -3.68 6.31 -18.38
C LYS A 76 -3.44 7.76 -18.82
N VAL A 77 -2.88 8.59 -17.95
CA VAL A 77 -2.68 10.03 -18.19
C VAL A 77 -1.20 10.41 -18.38
N GLY A 78 -0.28 9.43 -18.43
CA GLY A 78 1.14 9.68 -18.68
C GLY A 78 1.92 10.27 -17.51
N ILE A 79 1.41 10.18 -16.28
CA ILE A 79 2.08 10.64 -15.05
C ILE A 79 2.92 9.51 -14.47
N LYS A 80 4.12 9.82 -13.94
CA LYS A 80 4.95 8.86 -13.24
C LYS A 80 4.43 8.64 -11.82
N ALA A 81 4.01 7.42 -11.51
CA ALA A 81 3.57 7.03 -10.17
C ALA A 81 4.77 6.53 -9.35
N HIS A 82 5.13 7.24 -8.29
CA HIS A 82 6.05 6.74 -7.27
C HIS A 82 5.28 6.05 -6.15
N ILE A 83 5.85 4.99 -5.61
CA ILE A 83 5.20 4.17 -4.58
C ILE A 83 6.06 4.19 -3.32
N GLY A 84 5.40 4.20 -2.18
CA GLY A 84 5.98 4.12 -0.87
C GLY A 84 4.95 3.69 0.17
N ALA A 85 5.28 3.86 1.44
CA ALA A 85 4.36 3.71 2.55
C ALA A 85 4.83 4.56 3.74
N GLU A 86 3.89 5.03 4.55
CA GLU A 86 4.17 5.50 5.89
C GLU A 86 4.17 4.31 6.84
N LEU A 87 5.32 4.00 7.45
CA LEU A 87 5.40 2.90 8.41
C LEU A 87 5.34 3.41 9.85
N THR A 88 4.55 2.74 10.66
CA THR A 88 4.60 2.88 12.11
C THR A 88 5.87 2.21 12.62
N VAL A 89 6.75 2.98 13.24
CA VAL A 89 8.06 2.52 13.77
C VAL A 89 8.06 2.66 15.28
N ARG A 90 8.60 1.65 15.97
CA ARG A 90 8.80 1.65 17.42
C ARG A 90 10.24 2.03 17.73
N SER A 91 10.43 3.12 18.47
CA SER A 91 11.73 3.45 19.05
C SER A 91 12.01 2.46 20.19
N GLN A 92 13.12 1.75 20.11
CA GLN A 92 13.57 0.96 21.26
C GLN A 92 14.16 1.91 22.30
N THR A 93 13.50 2.03 23.43
CA THR A 93 14.11 2.59 24.64
C THR A 93 14.96 1.52 25.36
N SER A 94 15.85 0.84 24.64
CA SER A 94 16.69 -0.23 25.23
C SER A 94 18.08 0.21 25.64
N ASP A 95 18.44 1.47 25.60
CA ASP A 95 19.73 1.99 26.11
C ASP A 95 19.67 2.58 27.52
N ILE A 96 18.76 2.10 28.36
CA ILE A 96 18.99 2.22 29.81
C ILE A 96 19.71 0.96 30.24
N ARG A 97 21.06 1.03 30.23
CA ARG A 97 21.92 0.09 30.93
C ARG A 97 21.30 -0.23 32.28
N ARG A 98 20.95 -1.50 32.52
CA ARG A 98 20.81 -2.04 33.87
C ARG A 98 22.12 -1.83 34.63
N GLN A 99 22.28 -0.66 35.21
CA GLN A 99 23.16 -0.56 36.40
C GLN A 99 22.43 -1.32 37.50
N LYS A 100 22.94 -2.52 37.78
CA LYS A 100 22.67 -3.21 39.03
C LYS A 100 23.13 -2.29 40.17
N THR A 101 22.23 -1.57 40.76
CA THR A 101 22.34 -1.06 42.11
C THR A 101 21.34 -1.85 42.93
N GLU A 102 21.89 -2.69 43.78
CA GLU A 102 21.19 -3.45 44.82
C GLU A 102 20.39 -2.49 45.69
N GLY A 103 19.12 -2.77 45.89
CA GLY A 103 18.37 -2.34 47.04
C GLY A 103 17.45 -1.13 46.87
N ARG A 104 16.51 -1.10 45.89
CA ARG A 104 15.21 -0.45 46.02
C ARG A 104 14.24 -1.04 44.99
N LYS A 105 13.13 -1.62 45.49
CA LYS A 105 11.98 -2.00 44.67
C LYS A 105 11.35 -0.72 44.09
N GLN A 106 11.82 -0.28 42.94
CA GLN A 106 11.08 0.66 42.13
C GLN A 106 10.08 -0.13 41.29
N LYS A 107 8.79 0.22 41.42
CA LYS A 107 7.71 -0.19 40.52
C LYS A 107 8.23 0.00 39.10
N ALA A 108 8.23 -1.08 38.30
CA ALA A 108 8.41 -0.99 36.86
C ALA A 108 7.21 -0.19 36.32
N GLU A 109 7.40 1.11 36.14
CA GLU A 109 6.53 1.88 35.27
C GLU A 109 6.64 1.28 33.89
N ASN A 110 5.52 0.77 33.36
CA ASN A 110 5.38 0.36 31.98
C ASN A 110 5.74 1.56 31.09
N GLN A 111 7.00 1.66 30.67
CA GLN A 111 7.41 2.59 29.62
C GLN A 111 6.74 2.10 28.34
N VAL A 112 5.66 2.77 27.95
CA VAL A 112 5.02 2.56 26.65
C VAL A 112 6.06 2.90 25.59
N ALA A 113 6.47 1.92 24.80
CA ALA A 113 7.40 2.13 23.69
C ALA A 113 6.82 3.22 22.78
N GLN A 114 7.55 4.30 22.59
CA GLN A 114 7.12 5.41 21.77
C GLN A 114 7.14 5.01 20.29
N THR A 115 6.07 5.29 19.55
CA THR A 115 5.97 5.05 18.11
C THR A 115 5.97 6.35 17.35
N PHE A 116 6.51 6.34 16.14
CA PHE A 116 6.47 7.44 15.18
C PHE A 116 6.14 6.93 13.78
N VAL A 117 5.74 7.82 12.90
CA VAL A 117 5.44 7.52 11.50
C VAL A 117 6.65 7.89 10.64
N LEU A 118 7.10 6.94 9.81
CA LEU A 118 8.25 7.11 8.94
C LEU A 118 7.84 6.94 7.48
N PRO A 119 7.80 8.01 6.67
CA PRO A 119 7.53 7.91 5.24
C PRO A 119 8.73 7.32 4.52
N LEU A 120 8.50 6.25 3.76
CA LEU A 120 9.51 5.56 2.96
C LEU A 120 9.09 5.53 1.49
N LEU A 121 10.00 5.93 0.59
CA LEU A 121 9.83 5.85 -0.85
C LEU A 121 10.65 4.70 -1.43
N ILE A 122 10.12 4.05 -2.45
CA ILE A 122 10.77 2.92 -3.13
C ILE A 122 11.64 3.45 -4.26
N ARG A 123 12.96 3.25 -4.17
CA ARG A 123 13.90 3.64 -5.22
C ARG A 123 13.92 2.63 -6.37
N ASN A 124 13.99 1.34 -6.07
CA ASN A 124 14.14 0.26 -7.03
C ASN A 124 13.39 -1.01 -6.59
N ARG A 125 13.48 -2.10 -7.36
CA ARG A 125 12.81 -3.37 -7.05
C ARG A 125 13.19 -3.95 -5.69
N THR A 126 14.47 -3.86 -5.30
CA THR A 126 14.93 -4.33 -3.99
C THR A 126 14.20 -3.59 -2.87
N GLY A 127 14.07 -2.26 -2.99
CA GLY A 127 13.31 -1.44 -2.05
C GLY A 127 11.83 -1.87 -1.95
N TYR A 128 11.18 -2.18 -3.07
CA TYR A 128 9.81 -2.70 -3.05
C TYR A 128 9.70 -4.03 -2.29
N GLN A 129 10.60 -4.97 -2.57
CA GLN A 129 10.63 -6.26 -1.86
C GLN A 129 10.87 -6.07 -0.36
N ASN A 130 11.79 -5.18 0.01
CA ASN A 130 12.13 -4.88 1.39
C ASN A 130 10.98 -4.20 2.13
N LEU A 131 10.31 -3.23 1.51
CA LEU A 131 9.12 -2.59 2.07
C LEU A 131 8.00 -3.60 2.30
N CYS A 132 7.72 -4.47 1.32
CA CYS A 132 6.73 -5.54 1.47
C CYS A 132 7.08 -6.51 2.60
N ARG A 133 8.37 -6.85 2.78
CA ARG A 133 8.84 -7.69 3.89
C ARG A 133 8.63 -7.02 5.24
N LEU A 134 8.97 -5.74 5.38
CA LEU A 134 8.74 -4.96 6.61
C LEU A 134 7.26 -4.93 6.98
N ILE A 135 6.39 -4.60 6.01
CA ILE A 135 4.93 -4.60 6.20
C ILE A 135 4.42 -5.99 6.61
N THR A 136 4.91 -7.05 5.95
CA THR A 136 4.54 -8.42 6.30
C THR A 136 4.97 -8.78 7.72
N LEU A 137 6.22 -8.49 8.11
CA LEU A 137 6.73 -8.77 9.44
C LEU A 137 5.90 -8.09 10.53
N MET A 138 5.60 -6.78 10.37
CA MET A 138 4.82 -6.07 11.37
C MET A 138 3.38 -6.57 11.48
N LYS A 139 2.73 -6.90 10.35
CA LYS A 139 1.34 -7.39 10.34
C LYS A 139 1.22 -8.82 10.90
N MET A 140 2.17 -9.69 10.63
CA MET A 140 2.15 -11.08 11.11
C MET A 140 2.41 -11.22 12.61
N ARG A 141 3.01 -10.23 13.25
CA ARG A 141 3.39 -10.26 14.67
C ARG A 141 2.21 -9.98 15.61
N VAL A 142 1.17 -9.34 15.12
CA VAL A 142 0.05 -8.87 15.94
C VAL A 142 -1.23 -9.65 15.62
N PRO A 143 -2.09 -9.87 16.64
CA PRO A 143 -3.38 -10.51 16.42
C PRO A 143 -4.31 -9.62 15.60
N LYS A 144 -5.34 -10.22 15.02
CA LYS A 144 -6.44 -9.48 14.42
C LYS A 144 -7.03 -8.50 15.44
N HIS A 145 -7.31 -7.27 15.03
CA HIS A 145 -7.79 -6.17 15.89
C HIS A 145 -6.77 -5.64 16.92
N ALA A 146 -5.47 -5.75 16.64
CA ALA A 146 -4.44 -5.05 17.41
C ALA A 146 -4.72 -3.54 17.48
N LYS A 147 -4.38 -2.92 18.62
CA LYS A 147 -4.54 -1.47 18.81
C LYS A 147 -3.59 -0.69 17.90
N PRO A 148 -3.93 0.56 17.54
CA PRO A 148 -3.00 1.46 16.86
C PRO A 148 -1.65 1.54 17.59
N GLY A 149 -0.54 1.45 16.85
CA GLY A 149 0.82 1.45 17.42
C GLY A 149 1.35 0.11 17.93
N GLU A 150 0.49 -0.92 18.13
CA GLU A 150 0.98 -2.27 18.43
C GLU A 150 1.61 -2.91 17.19
N CYS A 151 1.05 -2.64 16.01
CA CYS A 151 1.56 -3.07 14.72
C CYS A 151 2.63 -2.07 14.26
N ALA A 152 3.89 -2.35 14.54
CA ALA A 152 5.00 -1.48 14.23
C ALA A 152 6.27 -2.28 13.89
N VAL A 153 7.14 -1.72 13.05
CA VAL A 153 8.50 -2.23 12.82
C VAL A 153 9.47 -1.65 13.85
N THR A 154 10.58 -2.34 14.09
CA THR A 154 11.67 -1.82 14.93
C THR A 154 12.76 -1.17 14.08
N LEU A 155 13.63 -0.35 14.68
CA LEU A 155 14.79 0.24 13.99
C LEU A 155 15.77 -0.83 13.48
N ASP A 156 15.90 -1.95 14.19
CA ASP A 156 16.76 -3.06 13.75
C ASP A 156 16.20 -3.79 12.54
N GLU A 157 14.87 -3.93 12.46
CA GLU A 157 14.22 -4.47 11.27
C GLU A 157 14.35 -3.50 10.08
N LEU A 158 14.22 -2.19 10.32
CA LEU A 158 14.50 -1.19 9.29
C LEU A 158 15.95 -1.33 8.78
N ALA A 159 16.94 -1.50 9.67
CA ALA A 159 18.32 -1.69 9.28
C ALA A 159 18.53 -2.94 8.40
N ALA A 160 17.80 -4.02 8.69
CA ALA A 160 17.89 -5.27 7.92
C ALA A 160 17.27 -5.16 6.50
N TYR A 161 16.36 -4.20 6.27
CA TYR A 161 15.59 -4.07 5.04
C TYR A 161 15.60 -2.65 4.43
N ALA A 162 16.62 -1.84 4.71
CA ALA A 162 16.72 -0.46 4.25
C ALA A 162 17.15 -0.32 2.78
N ASP A 163 17.83 -1.31 2.22
CA ASP A 163 18.36 -1.22 0.85
C ASP A 163 17.26 -0.98 -0.18
N GLY A 164 17.50 -0.03 -1.07
CA GLY A 164 16.57 0.38 -2.11
C GLY A 164 15.41 1.27 -1.62
N LEU A 165 15.44 1.73 -0.36
CA LEU A 165 14.46 2.66 0.21
C LEU A 165 15.09 4.05 0.42
N ILE A 166 14.23 5.07 0.31
CA ILE A 166 14.53 6.46 0.66
C ILE A 166 13.67 6.83 1.87
N CYS A 167 14.28 7.46 2.86
CA CYS A 167 13.64 7.86 4.10
C CYS A 167 13.35 9.36 4.11
N LEU A 168 12.09 9.74 4.40
CA LEU A 168 11.74 11.11 4.75
C LEU A 168 11.58 11.19 6.26
N THR A 169 11.97 12.32 6.87
CA THR A 169 11.87 12.47 8.33
C THR A 169 10.44 12.69 8.83
N GLY A 170 9.48 12.77 7.92
CA GLY A 170 8.08 13.00 8.26
C GLY A 170 7.78 14.40 8.78
N ALA A 171 6.50 14.64 9.06
CA ALA A 171 6.00 15.90 9.58
C ALA A 171 5.79 15.85 11.10
N GLU A 172 4.58 16.14 11.56
CA GLU A 172 4.23 16.24 13.00
C GLU A 172 4.32 14.92 13.77
N ASP A 173 4.12 13.79 13.10
CA ASP A 173 4.19 12.44 13.68
C ASP A 173 5.55 11.75 13.38
N GLY A 174 6.46 12.45 12.74
CA GLY A 174 7.78 11.94 12.37
C GLY A 174 8.78 11.95 13.53
N PRO A 175 9.92 11.25 13.37
CA PRO A 175 10.93 11.11 14.43
C PRO A 175 11.50 12.45 14.90
N LEU A 176 11.80 13.37 13.99
CA LEU A 176 12.31 14.72 14.37
C LEU A 176 11.31 15.54 15.18
N ALA A 177 10.03 15.50 14.80
CA ALA A 177 9.00 16.23 15.52
C ALA A 177 8.81 15.71 16.95
N LEU A 178 8.91 14.39 17.14
CA LEU A 178 8.83 13.77 18.45
C LEU A 178 10.06 14.14 19.32
N ASP A 179 11.24 14.07 18.74
CA ASP A 179 12.47 14.46 19.44
C ASP A 179 12.41 15.92 19.92
N ILE A 180 12.02 16.87 19.05
CA ILE A 180 11.86 18.30 19.37
C ILE A 180 10.85 18.52 20.51
N ASN A 181 9.74 17.79 20.53
CA ASN A 181 8.67 17.98 21.52
C ASN A 181 9.00 17.41 22.90
N HIS A 182 9.89 16.42 23.02
CA HIS A 182 10.05 15.65 24.25
C HIS A 182 11.34 15.88 25.04
N ARG A 183 12.42 16.42 24.46
CA ARG A 183 13.75 16.34 25.08
C ARG A 183 14.57 17.62 25.17
N GLY A 184 14.14 18.73 24.52
CA GLY A 184 14.96 19.96 24.43
C GLY A 184 16.19 19.83 23.51
N PRO A 185 16.86 20.94 23.14
CA PRO A 185 17.72 21.05 21.95
C PRO A 185 19.04 20.25 21.92
N ARG A 186 19.39 19.47 22.92
CA ARG A 186 20.70 18.79 23.02
C ARG A 186 20.67 17.25 22.95
N GLU A 187 19.49 16.61 23.01
CA GLU A 187 19.33 15.15 22.89
C GLU A 187 18.56 14.71 21.64
N GLU A 188 18.28 15.65 20.75
CA GLU A 188 17.22 15.60 19.75
C GLU A 188 17.57 14.83 18.46
N THR A 189 18.84 14.45 18.28
CA THR A 189 19.30 13.92 16.98
C THR A 189 19.49 12.40 16.92
N LYS A 190 19.38 11.70 18.03
CA LYS A 190 19.73 10.26 18.11
C LYS A 190 18.94 9.38 17.15
N VAL A 191 17.62 9.62 17.01
CA VAL A 191 16.81 8.80 16.08
C VAL A 191 17.16 9.16 14.65
N THR A 192 17.34 10.44 14.33
CA THR A 192 17.73 10.88 12.99
C THR A 192 19.15 10.41 12.62
N GLU A 193 20.11 10.46 13.54
CA GLU A 193 21.45 9.90 13.36
C GLU A 193 21.38 8.40 13.09
N ARG A 194 20.51 7.67 13.83
CA ARG A 194 20.29 6.24 13.58
C ARG A 194 19.66 5.98 12.21
N LEU A 195 18.75 6.83 11.74
CA LEU A 195 18.19 6.73 10.38
C LEU A 195 19.29 6.98 9.33
N ILE A 196 20.20 7.94 9.55
CA ILE A 196 21.35 8.17 8.66
C ILE A 196 22.27 6.94 8.60
N GLU A 197 22.52 6.28 9.74
CA GLU A 197 23.30 5.04 9.77
C GLU A 197 22.61 3.91 9.00
N ILE A 198 21.28 3.81 9.10
CA ILE A 198 20.48 2.76 8.48
C ILE A 198 20.38 2.94 6.95
N PHE A 199 20.03 4.14 6.48
CA PHE A 199 19.72 4.38 5.08
C PHE A 199 20.88 4.99 4.27
N GLY A 200 21.90 5.53 4.94
CA GLY A 200 22.89 6.41 4.31
C GLY A 200 22.37 7.85 4.18
N ARG A 201 23.26 8.82 4.40
CA ARG A 201 22.90 10.23 4.44
C ARG A 201 22.21 10.73 3.18
N GLU A 202 22.64 10.26 2.03
CA GLU A 202 22.11 10.61 0.70
C GLU A 202 20.70 10.07 0.44
N ASN A 203 20.21 9.17 1.30
CA ASN A 203 18.88 8.56 1.23
C ASN A 203 17.96 9.01 2.37
N VAL A 204 18.37 10.01 3.18
CA VAL A 204 17.55 10.61 4.23
C VAL A 204 17.31 12.07 3.89
N TYR A 205 16.05 12.46 3.81
CA TYR A 205 15.64 13.84 3.53
C TYR A 205 14.89 14.44 4.72
N ALA A 206 15.28 15.66 5.09
CA ALA A 206 14.56 16.44 6.11
C ALA A 206 13.31 17.04 5.46
N GLU A 207 12.15 16.49 5.79
CA GLU A 207 10.87 16.88 5.22
C GLU A 207 10.31 18.12 5.90
N LEU A 208 9.83 19.05 5.08
CA LEU A 208 9.17 20.29 5.49
C LEU A 208 7.79 20.39 4.86
N GLN A 209 6.80 20.75 5.67
CA GLN A 209 5.42 21.03 5.24
C GLN A 209 5.00 22.41 5.71
N ARG A 210 4.16 23.12 4.92
CA ARG A 210 3.67 24.48 5.25
C ARG A 210 2.18 24.62 4.99
N HIS A 211 1.40 24.71 6.07
CA HIS A 211 -0.06 24.83 6.04
C HIS A 211 -0.55 26.07 6.80
N PHE A 212 0.21 27.16 6.81
CA PHE A 212 -0.13 28.39 7.52
C PHE A 212 -0.39 28.17 9.02
N ASN A 213 0.30 27.21 9.62
CA ASN A 213 0.21 26.88 11.03
C ASN A 213 1.47 27.35 11.76
N ARG A 214 1.31 28.22 12.76
CA ARG A 214 2.43 28.81 13.51
C ARG A 214 3.28 27.76 14.25
N ALA A 215 2.65 26.72 14.79
CA ALA A 215 3.39 25.64 15.47
C ALA A 215 4.20 24.79 14.48
N GLU A 216 3.67 24.59 13.29
CA GLU A 216 4.36 23.91 12.21
C GLU A 216 5.60 24.70 11.73
N GLU A 217 5.48 26.02 11.58
CA GLU A 217 6.59 26.86 11.17
C GLU A 217 7.72 26.88 12.23
N ALA A 218 7.36 26.93 13.52
CA ALA A 218 8.35 26.81 14.59
C ALA A 218 9.10 25.47 14.55
N ARG A 219 8.40 24.37 14.25
CA ARG A 219 9.01 23.05 14.05
C ARG A 219 9.91 23.04 12.80
N ASN A 220 9.48 23.63 11.69
CA ASN A 220 10.26 23.71 10.45
C ASN A 220 11.60 24.41 10.69
N HIS A 221 11.63 25.50 11.47
CA HIS A 221 12.88 26.17 11.83
C HIS A 221 13.85 25.22 12.55
N ALA A 222 13.38 24.45 13.53
CA ALA A 222 14.22 23.48 14.23
C ALA A 222 14.70 22.36 13.29
N VAL A 223 13.83 21.84 12.41
CA VAL A 223 14.18 20.82 11.41
C VAL A 223 15.26 21.35 10.45
N ILE A 224 15.16 22.59 9.98
CA ILE A 224 16.16 23.22 9.10
C ILE A 224 17.53 23.31 9.78
N GLU A 225 17.57 23.73 11.05
CA GLU A 225 18.82 23.82 11.82
C GLU A 225 19.46 22.43 12.02
N ILE A 226 18.66 21.41 12.39
CA ILE A 226 19.13 20.03 12.51
C ILE A 226 19.63 19.50 11.15
N ALA A 227 18.88 19.75 10.08
CA ALA A 227 19.26 19.31 8.73
C ALA A 227 20.62 19.92 8.30
N ARG A 228 20.86 21.18 8.61
CA ARG A 228 22.15 21.84 8.35
C ARG A 228 23.30 21.20 9.13
N GLN A 229 23.08 20.93 10.43
CA GLN A 229 24.08 20.28 11.28
C GLN A 229 24.43 18.88 10.80
N LEU A 230 23.41 18.08 10.44
CA LEU A 230 23.55 16.71 9.97
C LEU A 230 23.85 16.60 8.45
N LYS A 231 23.87 17.74 7.76
CA LYS A 231 24.07 17.84 6.28
C LYS A 231 23.05 17.00 5.51
N LEU A 232 21.78 17.08 5.88
CA LEU A 232 20.65 16.48 5.19
C LEU A 232 20.08 17.43 4.13
N SER A 233 19.61 16.87 3.02
CA SER A 233 18.87 17.63 2.01
C SER A 233 17.46 17.94 2.52
N LEU A 234 17.03 19.20 2.35
CA LEU A 234 15.65 19.61 2.64
C LEU A 234 14.71 19.16 1.53
N LEU A 235 13.50 18.75 1.88
CA LEU A 235 12.48 18.31 0.93
C LEU A 235 11.13 18.96 1.27
N ALA A 236 10.56 19.70 0.33
CA ALA A 236 9.23 20.29 0.49
C ALA A 236 8.15 19.31 0.04
N THR A 237 7.19 19.00 0.91
CA THR A 237 5.98 18.24 0.58
C THR A 237 4.74 18.96 1.10
N ASN A 238 3.56 18.53 0.67
CA ASN A 238 2.31 19.07 1.22
C ASN A 238 1.58 18.08 2.14
N GLY A 239 2.07 16.85 2.31
CA GLY A 239 1.44 15.85 3.17
C GLY A 239 -0.05 15.68 2.85
N ILE A 240 -0.35 15.40 1.58
CA ILE A 240 -1.70 15.43 1.02
C ILE A 240 -2.60 14.40 1.69
N GLY A 241 -3.77 14.84 2.18
CA GLY A 241 -4.83 13.98 2.71
C GLY A 241 -6.06 13.90 1.83
N TYR A 242 -6.20 14.80 0.85
CA TYR A 242 -7.33 14.87 -0.08
C TYR A 242 -6.95 15.60 -1.38
N ALA A 243 -7.67 15.34 -2.48
CA ALA A 243 -7.32 15.90 -3.80
C ALA A 243 -7.69 17.39 -3.91
N THR A 244 -8.82 17.81 -3.36
CA THR A 244 -9.33 19.18 -3.45
C THR A 244 -9.69 19.74 -2.07
N ARG A 245 -9.74 21.07 -1.93
CA ARG A 245 -10.13 21.72 -0.66
C ARG A 245 -11.53 21.31 -0.18
N ALA A 246 -12.47 21.04 -1.10
CA ALA A 246 -13.82 20.62 -0.76
C ALA A 246 -13.87 19.27 -0.04
N GLN A 247 -12.95 18.36 -0.35
CA GLN A 247 -12.87 17.04 0.30
C GLN A 247 -12.41 17.09 1.76
N ARG A 248 -12.02 18.26 2.27
CA ARG A 248 -11.79 18.44 3.70
C ARG A 248 -12.98 17.99 4.54
N GLN A 249 -14.20 18.29 4.11
CA GLN A 249 -15.43 17.88 4.82
C GLN A 249 -15.47 16.36 5.02
N VAL A 250 -15.07 15.58 4.00
CA VAL A 250 -14.97 14.13 4.10
C VAL A 250 -13.88 13.71 5.08
N ALA A 251 -12.72 14.39 5.08
CA ALA A 251 -11.64 14.13 6.04
C ALA A 251 -12.06 14.42 7.49
N ASP A 252 -12.84 15.49 7.71
CA ASP A 252 -13.39 15.83 9.03
C ASP A 252 -14.37 14.75 9.52
N VAL A 253 -15.25 14.24 8.64
CA VAL A 253 -16.14 13.11 8.93
C VAL A 253 -15.34 11.84 9.27
N PHE A 254 -14.30 11.52 8.50
CA PHE A 254 -13.43 10.37 8.80
C PHE A 254 -12.72 10.51 10.14
N THR A 255 -12.28 11.72 10.48
CA THR A 255 -11.69 12.01 11.80
C THR A 255 -12.70 11.75 12.92
N CYS A 256 -13.95 12.17 12.74
CA CYS A 256 -15.02 11.93 13.72
C CYS A 256 -15.37 10.44 13.84
N ILE A 257 -15.47 9.71 12.73
CA ILE A 257 -15.71 8.24 12.75
C ILE A 257 -14.58 7.53 13.49
N ARG A 258 -13.32 7.85 13.19
CA ARG A 258 -12.14 7.24 13.81
C ARG A 258 -12.09 7.44 15.33
N ASN A 259 -12.52 8.62 15.80
CA ASN A 259 -12.48 9.00 17.22
C ASN A 259 -13.83 8.77 17.94
N HIS A 260 -14.86 8.24 17.25
CA HIS A 260 -16.20 8.03 17.80
C HIS A 260 -16.83 9.29 18.41
N VAL A 261 -16.67 10.45 17.74
CA VAL A 261 -17.21 11.74 18.18
C VAL A 261 -18.13 12.34 17.11
N ARG A 262 -19.00 13.28 17.52
CA ARG A 262 -19.79 14.09 16.60
C ARG A 262 -18.98 15.28 16.10
N LEU A 263 -19.34 15.80 14.92
CA LEU A 263 -18.63 16.93 14.31
C LEU A 263 -18.64 18.18 15.20
N GLU A 264 -19.76 18.47 15.84
CA GLU A 264 -19.93 19.62 16.76
C GLU A 264 -19.03 19.55 18.00
N THR A 265 -18.62 18.34 18.42
CA THR A 265 -17.79 18.11 19.60
C THR A 265 -16.34 17.75 19.27
N ALA A 266 -16.00 17.60 17.99
CA ALA A 266 -14.68 17.15 17.55
C ALA A 266 -13.55 18.15 17.87
N GLY A 267 -13.84 19.45 17.87
CA GLY A 267 -12.91 20.49 18.29
C GLY A 267 -11.51 20.39 17.67
N ARG A 268 -10.50 20.23 18.53
CA ARG A 268 -9.08 20.15 18.11
C ARG A 268 -8.66 18.85 17.43
N LEU A 269 -9.54 17.86 17.33
CA LEU A 269 -9.28 16.65 16.55
C LEU A 269 -9.31 16.94 15.04
N LEU A 270 -10.04 17.98 14.63
CA LEU A 270 -10.11 18.39 13.23
C LEU A 270 -8.88 19.17 12.80
N SER A 271 -8.52 19.08 11.53
CA SER A 271 -7.46 19.89 10.95
C SER A 271 -7.76 21.38 11.10
N ILE A 272 -6.75 22.20 11.39
CA ILE A 272 -6.89 23.65 11.59
C ILE A 272 -7.44 24.35 10.36
N ASN A 273 -7.05 23.87 9.17
CA ASN A 273 -7.46 24.42 7.88
C ASN A 273 -7.54 23.35 6.79
N SER A 274 -7.81 23.75 5.55
CA SER A 274 -7.98 22.87 4.39
C SER A 274 -6.74 22.80 3.48
N GLU A 275 -5.54 22.98 4.03
CA GLU A 275 -4.33 23.15 3.20
C GLU A 275 -3.68 21.86 2.71
N ARG A 276 -4.10 20.68 3.18
CA ARG A 276 -3.55 19.36 2.79
C ARG A 276 -4.18 18.81 1.50
N PHE A 277 -4.43 19.69 0.51
CA PHE A 277 -4.91 19.33 -0.83
C PHE A 277 -3.78 19.34 -1.86
N VAL A 278 -4.02 18.82 -3.06
CA VAL A 278 -3.03 18.82 -4.16
C VAL A 278 -2.81 20.25 -4.63
N LYS A 279 -1.66 20.84 -4.31
CA LYS A 279 -1.26 22.20 -4.72
C LYS A 279 -0.49 22.18 -6.03
N SER A 280 -0.67 23.25 -6.82
CA SER A 280 0.11 23.45 -8.04
C SER A 280 1.59 23.68 -7.74
N PRO A 281 2.50 23.42 -8.72
CA PRO A 281 3.92 23.74 -8.60
C PRO A 281 4.18 25.23 -8.26
N LYS A 282 3.33 26.13 -8.76
CA LYS A 282 3.44 27.56 -8.50
C LYS A 282 3.09 27.90 -7.03
N GLU A 283 2.03 27.29 -6.49
CA GLU A 283 1.63 27.47 -5.08
C GLU A 283 2.73 26.94 -4.15
N MET A 284 3.26 25.74 -4.43
CA MET A 284 4.34 25.17 -3.63
C MET A 284 5.63 25.99 -3.70
N ALA A 285 6.01 26.45 -4.89
CA ALA A 285 7.15 27.35 -5.04
C ALA A 285 6.96 28.68 -4.30
N GLY A 286 5.74 29.20 -4.24
CA GLY A 286 5.40 30.39 -3.44
C GLY A 286 5.51 30.15 -1.94
N LEU A 287 5.03 29.01 -1.44
CA LEU A 287 5.12 28.62 -0.03
C LEU A 287 6.57 28.44 0.46
N PHE A 288 7.46 28.00 -0.42
CA PHE A 288 8.89 27.75 -0.13
C PHE A 288 9.82 28.72 -0.88
N ALA A 289 9.38 29.96 -1.09
CA ALA A 289 10.17 30.96 -1.81
C ALA A 289 11.52 31.29 -1.12
N ASP A 290 11.59 31.14 0.18
CA ASP A 290 12.78 31.27 1.03
C ASP A 290 13.69 30.03 1.04
N LEU A 291 13.20 28.88 0.56
CA LEU A 291 13.90 27.58 0.52
C LEU A 291 13.72 26.89 -0.85
N PRO A 292 14.14 27.53 -1.95
CA PRO A 292 13.91 27.01 -3.29
C PRO A 292 14.60 25.67 -3.54
N GLU A 293 15.67 25.36 -2.80
CA GLU A 293 16.35 24.06 -2.84
C GLU A 293 15.45 22.91 -2.38
N ALA A 294 14.56 23.14 -1.40
CA ALA A 294 13.63 22.12 -0.93
C ALA A 294 12.61 21.71 -2.01
N ILE A 295 12.21 22.64 -2.88
CA ILE A 295 11.40 22.38 -4.08
C ILE A 295 12.23 21.68 -5.16
N ALA A 296 13.44 22.14 -5.45
CA ALA A 296 14.32 21.54 -6.47
C ALA A 296 14.63 20.07 -6.13
N ASN A 297 14.85 19.76 -4.86
CA ASN A 297 15.13 18.41 -4.39
C ASN A 297 13.96 17.45 -4.62
N THR A 298 12.71 17.91 -4.76
CA THR A 298 11.58 17.01 -5.09
C THR A 298 11.71 16.44 -6.50
N VAL A 299 12.20 17.25 -7.43
CA VAL A 299 12.42 16.84 -8.83
C VAL A 299 13.66 15.94 -8.94
N GLU A 300 14.73 16.29 -8.22
CA GLU A 300 15.96 15.48 -8.15
C GLU A 300 15.62 14.09 -7.57
N LEU A 301 14.97 14.04 -6.41
CA LEU A 301 14.59 12.77 -5.77
C LEU A 301 13.67 11.96 -6.66
N SER A 302 12.66 12.58 -7.30
CA SER A 302 11.78 11.91 -8.27
C SER A 302 12.55 11.23 -9.40
N SER A 303 13.68 11.82 -9.84
CA SER A 303 14.53 11.23 -10.89
C SER A 303 15.25 9.96 -10.44
N ARG A 304 15.54 9.83 -9.14
CA ARG A 304 16.19 8.66 -8.52
C ARG A 304 15.22 7.50 -8.24
N LEU A 305 13.90 7.75 -8.21
CA LEU A 305 12.88 6.74 -7.97
C LEU A 305 12.55 6.02 -9.29
N GLU A 306 13.22 4.91 -9.55
CA GLU A 306 13.14 4.17 -10.82
C GLU A 306 12.04 3.11 -10.82
N PHE A 307 11.62 2.64 -9.64
CA PHE A 307 10.68 1.53 -9.51
C PHE A 307 9.31 1.83 -10.11
N THR A 308 8.76 0.86 -10.83
CA THR A 308 7.37 0.84 -11.29
C THR A 308 6.74 -0.52 -11.04
N LEU A 309 5.41 -0.59 -10.89
CA LEU A 309 4.69 -1.86 -10.72
C LEU A 309 4.69 -2.74 -11.99
N LYS A 310 5.27 -2.29 -13.11
CA LYS A 310 5.45 -3.11 -14.31
C LYS A 310 6.49 -4.20 -14.12
N ASP A 311 7.50 -3.97 -13.27
CA ASP A 311 8.71 -4.79 -13.16
C ASP A 311 8.69 -5.65 -11.89
N LEU A 312 7.54 -6.21 -11.52
CA LEU A 312 7.41 -7.04 -10.32
C LEU A 312 8.24 -8.32 -10.39
N GLY A 313 8.59 -8.78 -11.61
CA GLY A 313 9.43 -9.96 -11.84
C GLY A 313 8.83 -11.18 -11.18
N TYR A 314 7.71 -11.62 -11.71
CA TYR A 314 6.96 -12.74 -11.17
C TYR A 314 7.74 -14.05 -11.37
N GLU A 315 7.95 -14.81 -10.29
CA GLU A 315 8.49 -16.17 -10.33
C GLU A 315 7.49 -17.10 -9.68
N PHE A 316 7.13 -18.17 -10.37
CA PHE A 316 6.25 -19.18 -9.80
C PHE A 316 6.96 -19.95 -8.68
N PRO A 317 6.22 -20.38 -7.64
CA PRO A 317 6.79 -21.12 -6.53
C PRO A 317 7.34 -22.47 -6.99
N LYS A 318 8.46 -22.87 -6.38
CA LYS A 318 9.05 -24.20 -6.59
C LYS A 318 8.41 -25.22 -5.66
N TYR A 319 8.12 -26.39 -6.19
CA TYR A 319 7.64 -27.53 -5.41
C TYR A 319 8.84 -28.44 -5.03
N PRO A 320 8.96 -28.89 -3.78
CA PRO A 320 10.00 -29.83 -3.40
C PRO A 320 9.71 -31.21 -4.01
N VAL A 321 10.62 -31.68 -4.85
CA VAL A 321 10.55 -33.01 -5.49
C VAL A 321 11.54 -33.98 -4.81
N PRO A 322 11.36 -35.32 -4.98
CA PRO A 322 12.31 -36.31 -4.48
C PRO A 322 13.73 -36.10 -5.02
N PRO A 323 14.78 -36.60 -4.31
CA PRO A 323 16.13 -36.65 -4.85
C PRO A 323 16.15 -37.31 -6.22
N ASP A 324 16.99 -36.82 -7.12
CA ASP A 324 17.14 -37.31 -8.51
C ASP A 324 15.96 -37.00 -9.47
N GLU A 325 14.97 -36.23 -9.01
CA GLU A 325 13.84 -35.78 -9.85
C GLU A 325 13.92 -34.29 -10.11
N THR A 326 13.39 -33.86 -11.26
CA THR A 326 13.07 -32.46 -11.56
C THR A 326 11.58 -32.23 -11.39
N MET A 327 11.14 -30.98 -11.26
CA MET A 327 9.70 -30.67 -11.23
C MET A 327 9.00 -31.15 -12.51
N THR A 328 9.69 -31.07 -13.66
CA THR A 328 9.18 -31.55 -14.96
C THR A 328 8.99 -33.07 -14.97
N SER A 329 10.01 -33.83 -14.53
CA SER A 329 9.94 -35.30 -14.51
C SER A 329 8.86 -35.76 -13.53
N PHE A 330 8.81 -35.17 -12.35
CA PHE A 330 7.84 -35.52 -11.31
C PHE A 330 6.40 -35.18 -11.73
N LEU A 331 6.16 -33.99 -12.31
CA LEU A 331 4.84 -33.64 -12.84
C LEU A 331 4.39 -34.59 -13.92
N ARG A 332 5.27 -34.92 -14.86
CA ARG A 332 5.03 -35.87 -15.92
C ARG A 332 4.63 -37.24 -15.37
N GLN A 333 5.39 -37.78 -14.43
CA GLN A 333 5.11 -39.06 -13.79
C GLN A 333 3.72 -39.05 -13.12
N ARG A 334 3.43 -38.03 -12.27
CA ARG A 334 2.12 -37.94 -11.60
C ARG A 334 0.97 -37.83 -12.62
N THR A 335 1.19 -37.05 -13.68
CA THR A 335 0.18 -36.90 -14.75
C THR A 335 -0.10 -38.24 -15.47
N TYR A 336 0.93 -39.01 -15.82
CA TYR A 336 0.73 -40.28 -16.47
C TYR A 336 0.14 -41.36 -15.58
N GLU A 337 0.52 -41.41 -14.30
CA GLU A 337 -0.13 -42.30 -13.32
C GLU A 337 -1.64 -42.04 -13.27
N GLY A 338 -2.04 -40.77 -13.18
CA GLY A 338 -3.46 -40.41 -13.19
C GLY A 338 -4.14 -40.65 -14.55
N ALA A 339 -3.44 -40.39 -15.65
CA ALA A 339 -3.96 -40.65 -17.01
C ALA A 339 -4.27 -42.12 -17.24
N HIS A 340 -3.41 -43.05 -16.80
CA HIS A 340 -3.68 -44.47 -16.85
C HIS A 340 -4.92 -44.89 -16.08
N LEU A 341 -5.16 -44.27 -14.91
CA LEU A 341 -6.35 -44.54 -14.12
C LEU A 341 -7.64 -44.05 -14.80
N ARG A 342 -7.60 -42.90 -15.48
CA ARG A 342 -8.78 -42.20 -16.01
C ARG A 342 -9.10 -42.59 -17.46
N TYR A 343 -8.09 -42.73 -18.32
CA TYR A 343 -8.24 -43.03 -19.74
C TYR A 343 -7.93 -44.49 -20.11
N GLY A 344 -7.25 -45.24 -19.23
CA GLY A 344 -6.78 -46.59 -19.53
C GLY A 344 -7.89 -47.62 -19.76
N ARG A 345 -9.11 -47.37 -19.30
CA ARG A 345 -10.23 -48.32 -19.38
C ARG A 345 -11.01 -48.28 -20.71
N ASN A 346 -10.95 -47.18 -21.46
CA ASN A 346 -11.85 -46.92 -22.61
C ASN A 346 -11.15 -46.85 -23.96
N GLY A 347 -9.87 -47.23 -24.10
CA GLY A 347 -9.14 -47.13 -25.38
C GLY A 347 -8.81 -45.69 -25.83
N GLU A 348 -9.19 -44.68 -25.05
CA GLU A 348 -8.99 -43.25 -25.34
C GLU A 348 -7.59 -42.74 -24.97
N PHE A 349 -6.78 -43.59 -24.34
CA PHE A 349 -5.46 -43.23 -23.83
C PHE A 349 -4.55 -42.62 -24.90
N THR A 350 -4.56 -43.14 -26.15
CA THR A 350 -3.70 -42.62 -27.22
C THR A 350 -4.07 -41.18 -27.62
N ARG A 351 -5.36 -40.84 -27.61
CA ARG A 351 -5.82 -39.47 -27.89
C ARG A 351 -5.46 -38.53 -26.73
N ALA A 352 -5.73 -38.96 -25.49
CA ALA A 352 -5.38 -38.24 -24.29
C ALA A 352 -3.86 -38.02 -24.16
N GLN A 353 -3.05 -39.01 -24.50
CA GLN A 353 -1.59 -38.92 -24.46
C GLN A 353 -1.05 -37.79 -25.34
N LYS A 354 -1.59 -37.63 -26.57
CA LYS A 354 -1.17 -36.52 -27.45
C LYS A 354 -1.48 -35.14 -26.81
N GLN A 355 -2.66 -35.01 -26.24
CA GLN A 355 -3.08 -33.79 -25.59
C GLN A 355 -2.22 -33.51 -24.34
N ILE A 356 -2.01 -34.50 -23.47
CA ILE A 356 -1.16 -34.41 -22.28
C ILE A 356 0.27 -33.98 -22.64
N GLU A 357 0.87 -34.59 -23.71
CA GLU A 357 2.21 -34.19 -24.15
C GLU A 357 2.27 -32.75 -24.64
N HIS A 358 1.25 -32.29 -25.35
CA HIS A 358 1.14 -30.90 -25.77
C HIS A 358 1.08 -29.94 -24.55
N GLU A 359 0.20 -30.25 -23.60
CA GLU A 359 0.02 -29.42 -22.37
C GLU A 359 1.28 -29.40 -21.49
N LEU A 360 1.91 -30.57 -21.26
CA LEU A 360 3.14 -30.66 -20.45
C LEU A 360 4.30 -29.86 -21.06
N LYS A 361 4.45 -29.87 -22.40
CA LYS A 361 5.46 -29.06 -23.10
C LYS A 361 5.22 -27.55 -22.87
N LEU A 362 3.97 -27.12 -22.92
CA LEU A 362 3.64 -25.70 -22.69
C LEU A 362 3.85 -25.31 -21.23
N ILE A 363 3.45 -26.18 -20.29
CA ILE A 363 3.67 -25.96 -18.83
C ILE A 363 5.17 -25.84 -18.54
N GLU A 364 6.01 -26.71 -19.11
CA GLU A 364 7.46 -26.67 -18.97
C GLU A 364 8.05 -25.39 -19.59
N LYS A 365 7.65 -25.04 -20.81
CA LYS A 365 8.10 -23.82 -21.49
C LYS A 365 7.80 -22.56 -20.68
N LEU A 366 6.66 -22.50 -20.00
CA LEU A 366 6.22 -21.38 -19.17
C LEU A 366 6.72 -21.48 -17.71
N LYS A 367 7.44 -22.55 -17.35
CA LYS A 367 7.98 -22.81 -15.99
C LYS A 367 6.88 -22.85 -14.92
N LEU A 368 5.77 -23.51 -15.20
CA LEU A 368 4.60 -23.60 -14.33
C LEU A 368 4.49 -24.92 -13.57
N GLU A 369 5.45 -25.84 -13.69
CA GLU A 369 5.41 -27.18 -13.10
C GLU A 369 5.18 -27.13 -11.59
N GLY A 370 5.87 -26.22 -10.89
CA GLY A 370 5.72 -26.05 -9.44
C GLY A 370 4.31 -25.63 -9.04
N TYR A 371 3.66 -24.79 -9.85
CA TYR A 371 2.28 -24.36 -9.61
C TYR A 371 1.30 -25.54 -9.71
N PHE A 372 1.39 -26.34 -10.78
CA PHE A 372 0.55 -27.54 -10.94
C PHE A 372 0.78 -28.56 -9.82
N LEU A 373 2.03 -28.76 -9.41
CA LEU A 373 2.39 -29.69 -8.33
C LEU A 373 1.86 -29.22 -6.97
N ILE A 374 1.85 -27.93 -6.69
CA ILE A 374 1.28 -27.37 -5.46
C ILE A 374 -0.23 -27.61 -5.42
N VAL A 375 -0.94 -27.36 -6.53
CA VAL A 375 -2.39 -27.61 -6.61
C VAL A 375 -2.69 -29.09 -6.47
N TRP A 376 -1.92 -29.95 -7.13
CA TRP A 376 -2.02 -31.40 -6.99
C TRP A 376 -1.81 -31.87 -5.54
N ASP A 377 -0.79 -31.35 -4.84
CA ASP A 377 -0.52 -31.68 -3.43
C ASP A 377 -1.70 -31.34 -2.50
N ILE A 378 -2.32 -30.19 -2.71
CA ILE A 378 -3.53 -29.79 -1.97
C ILE A 378 -4.69 -30.74 -2.24
N VAL A 379 -4.91 -31.11 -3.51
CA VAL A 379 -5.96 -32.05 -3.91
C VAL A 379 -5.72 -33.43 -3.33
N GLU A 380 -4.47 -33.92 -3.35
CA GLU A 380 -4.10 -35.23 -2.77
C GLU A 380 -4.25 -35.24 -1.24
N PHE A 381 -3.92 -34.12 -0.57
CA PHE A 381 -4.24 -33.99 0.86
C PHE A 381 -5.74 -34.11 1.11
N CYS A 382 -6.56 -33.38 0.36
CA CYS A 382 -8.02 -33.42 0.50
C CYS A 382 -8.55 -34.85 0.29
N LYS A 383 -8.13 -35.56 -0.75
CA LYS A 383 -8.50 -36.94 -1.02
C LYS A 383 -8.15 -37.88 0.15
N ARG A 384 -6.91 -37.81 0.63
CA ARG A 384 -6.44 -38.63 1.79
C ARG A 384 -7.24 -38.37 3.07
N GLN A 385 -7.77 -37.15 3.22
CA GLN A 385 -8.55 -36.74 4.38
C GLN A 385 -10.07 -36.92 4.20
N GLY A 386 -10.53 -37.46 3.06
CA GLY A 386 -11.94 -37.59 2.75
C GLY A 386 -12.66 -36.25 2.55
N ILE A 387 -11.93 -35.20 2.19
CA ILE A 387 -12.48 -33.87 1.92
C ILE A 387 -12.79 -33.79 0.43
N LEU A 388 -14.03 -33.47 0.08
CA LEU A 388 -14.40 -33.22 -1.30
C LEU A 388 -13.68 -31.98 -1.82
N VAL A 389 -13.07 -32.10 -3.01
CA VAL A 389 -12.37 -31.00 -3.68
C VAL A 389 -12.61 -31.10 -5.16
N GLN A 390 -12.88 -29.96 -5.79
CA GLN A 390 -13.15 -29.87 -7.23
C GLN A 390 -12.52 -28.62 -7.81
N GLY A 391 -11.63 -28.81 -8.76
CA GLY A 391 -11.15 -27.72 -9.60
C GLY A 391 -12.24 -27.27 -10.57
N ARG A 392 -12.38 -25.97 -10.77
CA ARG A 392 -13.39 -25.34 -11.63
C ARG A 392 -12.79 -24.30 -12.58
N GLY A 393 -13.65 -23.67 -13.37
CA GLY A 393 -13.26 -22.62 -14.30
C GLY A 393 -12.45 -23.14 -15.48
N SER A 394 -11.46 -22.38 -15.92
CA SER A 394 -10.64 -22.68 -17.10
C SER A 394 -9.79 -23.95 -16.95
N ALA A 395 -9.44 -24.35 -15.72
CA ALA A 395 -8.70 -25.58 -15.44
C ALA A 395 -9.41 -26.87 -15.95
N ALA A 396 -10.74 -26.82 -16.12
CA ALA A 396 -11.51 -27.92 -16.70
C ALA A 396 -11.14 -28.24 -18.18
N ASN A 397 -10.46 -27.33 -18.87
CA ASN A 397 -9.99 -27.55 -20.24
C ASN A 397 -8.63 -28.26 -20.32
N SER A 398 -8.04 -28.67 -19.19
CA SER A 398 -6.70 -29.29 -19.14
C SER A 398 -6.78 -30.78 -18.87
N ALA A 399 -6.21 -31.58 -19.79
CA ALA A 399 -6.05 -33.03 -19.63
C ALA A 399 -5.03 -33.36 -18.51
N VAL A 400 -4.04 -32.50 -18.29
CA VAL A 400 -3.11 -32.58 -17.16
C VAL A 400 -3.87 -32.39 -15.84
N CYS A 401 -4.70 -31.34 -15.69
CA CYS A 401 -5.52 -31.14 -14.50
C CYS A 401 -6.49 -32.30 -14.25
N TYR A 402 -7.10 -32.82 -15.28
CA TYR A 402 -7.96 -34.00 -15.19
C TYR A 402 -7.16 -35.23 -14.72
N SER A 403 -6.02 -35.53 -15.33
CA SER A 403 -5.16 -36.65 -14.96
C SER A 403 -4.66 -36.54 -13.50
N LEU A 404 -4.25 -35.35 -13.05
CA LEU A 404 -3.84 -35.10 -11.68
C LEU A 404 -5.01 -35.17 -10.65
N GLY A 405 -6.25 -35.30 -11.15
CA GLY A 405 -7.44 -35.35 -10.31
C GLY A 405 -7.81 -33.99 -9.70
N ILE A 406 -7.30 -32.90 -10.27
CA ILE A 406 -7.67 -31.51 -9.92
C ILE A 406 -9.09 -31.23 -10.38
N THR A 407 -9.46 -31.66 -11.62
CA THR A 407 -10.81 -31.52 -12.16
C THR A 407 -11.46 -32.87 -12.41
N ALA A 408 -12.80 -32.91 -12.42
CA ALA A 408 -13.59 -34.12 -12.74
C ALA A 408 -14.12 -34.11 -14.18
N VAL A 409 -13.90 -33.03 -14.94
CA VAL A 409 -14.35 -32.87 -16.32
C VAL A 409 -13.29 -33.46 -17.26
N ASP A 410 -13.68 -34.36 -18.14
CA ASP A 410 -12.80 -34.94 -19.17
C ASP A 410 -12.71 -34.00 -20.39
N PRO A 411 -11.61 -33.25 -20.56
CA PRO A 411 -11.49 -32.33 -21.67
C PRO A 411 -11.27 -33.02 -23.02
N VAL A 412 -10.73 -34.25 -23.03
CA VAL A 412 -10.47 -34.99 -24.25
C VAL A 412 -11.76 -35.59 -24.81
N GLY A 413 -12.58 -36.20 -23.96
CA GLY A 413 -13.88 -36.73 -24.31
C GLY A 413 -14.88 -35.64 -24.72
N MET A 414 -14.80 -34.48 -24.12
CA MET A 414 -15.67 -33.33 -24.39
C MET A 414 -15.11 -32.37 -25.44
N GLU A 415 -13.95 -32.61 -26.02
CA GLU A 415 -13.29 -31.81 -27.06
C GLU A 415 -13.07 -30.33 -26.64
N LEU A 416 -12.69 -30.13 -25.37
CA LEU A 416 -12.43 -28.79 -24.83
C LEU A 416 -11.05 -28.28 -25.30
N LEU A 417 -10.96 -26.95 -25.49
CA LEU A 417 -9.74 -26.30 -25.96
C LEU A 417 -8.86 -25.90 -24.78
N PHE A 418 -7.65 -26.46 -24.69
CA PHE A 418 -6.66 -26.14 -23.65
C PHE A 418 -6.20 -24.70 -23.68
N GLU A 419 -6.14 -24.07 -24.85
CA GLU A 419 -5.72 -22.70 -25.06
C GLU A 419 -6.64 -21.67 -24.34
N ARG A 420 -7.83 -22.09 -23.93
CA ARG A 420 -8.71 -21.29 -23.09
C ARG A 420 -8.22 -21.21 -21.64
N PHE A 421 -7.43 -22.17 -21.19
CA PHE A 421 -6.82 -22.19 -19.87
C PHE A 421 -5.41 -21.62 -19.90
N LEU A 422 -4.55 -22.05 -20.83
CA LEU A 422 -3.15 -21.66 -20.90
C LEU A 422 -2.72 -21.49 -22.37
N SER A 423 -2.19 -20.32 -22.72
CA SER A 423 -1.57 -20.05 -24.01
C SER A 423 -0.45 -19.01 -23.88
N GLU A 424 0.53 -19.06 -24.78
CA GLU A 424 1.63 -18.08 -24.83
C GLU A 424 1.16 -16.66 -25.16
N GLU A 425 0.11 -16.55 -25.98
CA GLU A 425 -0.39 -15.26 -26.49
C GLU A 425 -1.26 -14.52 -25.47
N ARG A 426 -1.82 -15.22 -24.50
CA ARG A 426 -2.79 -14.67 -23.56
C ARG A 426 -2.17 -13.63 -22.60
N GLY A 427 -0.86 -13.75 -22.28
CA GLY A 427 -0.17 -12.83 -21.38
C GLY A 427 -0.71 -12.80 -19.94
N GLU A 428 -1.63 -13.70 -19.61
CA GLU A 428 -2.22 -13.89 -18.29
C GLU A 428 -1.77 -15.24 -17.72
N TRP A 429 -1.53 -15.24 -16.40
CA TRP A 429 -1.16 -16.46 -15.70
C TRP A 429 -2.37 -17.37 -15.49
N PRO A 430 -2.17 -18.71 -15.45
CA PRO A 430 -3.27 -19.62 -15.18
C PRO A 430 -3.81 -19.45 -13.77
N ASP A 431 -5.11 -19.57 -13.63
CA ASP A 431 -5.83 -19.53 -12.38
C ASP A 431 -6.58 -20.87 -12.18
N ILE A 432 -6.28 -21.57 -11.08
CA ILE A 432 -6.93 -22.83 -10.73
C ILE A 432 -7.71 -22.62 -9.42
N ASP A 433 -9.00 -22.47 -9.56
CA ASP A 433 -9.93 -22.41 -8.44
C ASP A 433 -10.20 -23.82 -7.89
N LEU A 434 -10.12 -23.99 -6.57
CA LEU A 434 -10.54 -25.22 -5.88
C LEU A 434 -11.75 -24.94 -4.99
N ASP A 435 -12.86 -25.56 -5.32
CA ASP A 435 -14.05 -25.56 -4.46
C ASP A 435 -13.91 -26.61 -3.35
N LEU A 436 -14.20 -26.19 -2.13
CA LEU A 436 -14.13 -27.00 -0.92
C LEU A 436 -15.44 -26.89 -0.13
N PRO A 437 -15.86 -27.94 0.61
CA PRO A 437 -17.00 -27.85 1.51
C PRO A 437 -16.83 -26.73 2.53
N SER A 438 -17.93 -26.18 3.02
CA SER A 438 -17.90 -25.17 4.08
C SER A 438 -17.54 -25.79 5.47
N GLY A 439 -17.15 -24.94 6.41
CA GLY A 439 -16.86 -25.33 7.80
C GLY A 439 -15.52 -26.04 7.97
N ASP A 440 -15.48 -27.01 8.88
CA ASP A 440 -14.25 -27.67 9.38
C ASP A 440 -13.40 -28.32 8.29
N GLN A 441 -14.03 -28.85 7.24
CA GLN A 441 -13.30 -29.49 6.15
C GLN A 441 -12.47 -28.46 5.36
N ARG A 442 -13.05 -27.28 5.08
CA ARG A 442 -12.32 -26.18 4.45
C ARG A 442 -11.19 -25.68 5.35
N GLU A 443 -11.47 -25.50 6.64
CA GLU A 443 -10.48 -25.04 7.60
C GLU A 443 -9.28 -26.01 7.68
N ARG A 444 -9.52 -27.31 7.68
CA ARG A 444 -8.44 -28.32 7.66
C ARG A 444 -7.56 -28.20 6.40
N ALA A 445 -8.16 -27.96 5.22
CA ALA A 445 -7.40 -27.74 4.00
C ALA A 445 -6.59 -26.44 4.06
N ILE A 446 -7.17 -25.34 4.57
CA ILE A 446 -6.47 -24.07 4.76
C ILE A 446 -5.29 -24.24 5.73
N GLN A 447 -5.49 -24.90 6.86
CA GLN A 447 -4.42 -25.14 7.85
C GLN A 447 -3.31 -26.03 7.28
N TYR A 448 -3.64 -27.03 6.45
CA TYR A 448 -2.63 -27.80 5.72
C TYR A 448 -1.77 -26.91 4.84
N VAL A 449 -2.37 -26.01 4.05
CA VAL A 449 -1.65 -25.08 3.18
C VAL A 449 -0.69 -24.20 3.99
N TYR A 450 -1.13 -23.64 5.11
CA TYR A 450 -0.27 -22.85 5.99
C TYR A 450 0.87 -23.66 6.62
N GLN A 451 0.60 -24.89 7.06
CA GLN A 451 1.62 -25.77 7.64
C GLN A 451 2.63 -26.23 6.60
N ARG A 452 2.16 -26.56 5.39
CA ARG A 452 2.98 -27.11 4.30
C ARG A 452 3.86 -26.06 3.66
N TYR A 453 3.32 -24.89 3.36
CA TYR A 453 4.00 -23.84 2.60
C TYR A 453 4.46 -22.67 3.47
N GLY A 454 4.08 -22.65 4.72
CA GLY A 454 4.47 -21.63 5.70
C GLY A 454 3.85 -20.25 5.46
N PRO A 455 4.07 -19.32 6.39
CA PRO A 455 3.41 -18.01 6.36
C PRO A 455 3.90 -17.08 5.24
N ARG A 456 5.00 -17.44 4.56
CA ARG A 456 5.51 -16.69 3.39
C ARG A 456 5.12 -17.32 2.06
N GLY A 457 4.65 -18.56 2.08
CA GLY A 457 4.23 -19.31 0.89
C GLY A 457 2.72 -19.35 0.68
N ALA A 458 1.94 -18.94 1.67
CA ALA A 458 0.49 -18.93 1.60
C ALA A 458 -0.09 -17.71 2.29
N ALA A 459 -1.12 -17.10 1.72
CA ALA A 459 -1.82 -15.95 2.30
C ALA A 459 -3.30 -15.95 1.91
N MET A 460 -4.14 -15.44 2.80
CA MET A 460 -5.51 -15.07 2.42
C MET A 460 -5.47 -13.78 1.61
N THR A 461 -6.25 -13.74 0.53
CA THR A 461 -6.44 -12.50 -0.24
C THR A 461 -7.07 -11.44 0.64
N ALA A 462 -6.41 -10.30 0.76
CA ALA A 462 -6.94 -9.15 1.48
C ALA A 462 -8.03 -8.46 0.66
N ASN A 463 -9.24 -8.45 1.21
CA ASN A 463 -10.36 -7.72 0.63
C ASN A 463 -10.52 -6.36 1.32
N VAL A 464 -10.58 -5.29 0.50
CA VAL A 464 -10.93 -3.96 0.97
C VAL A 464 -12.40 -3.72 0.71
N ILE A 465 -13.17 -3.59 1.79
CA ILE A 465 -14.60 -3.30 1.74
C ILE A 465 -14.78 -1.78 1.75
N THR A 466 -15.52 -1.26 0.79
CA THR A 466 -15.89 0.15 0.74
C THR A 466 -17.29 0.37 1.31
N TYR A 467 -17.49 1.49 2.00
CA TYR A 467 -18.84 1.91 2.34
C TYR A 467 -19.67 2.08 1.08
N ARG A 468 -20.85 1.48 1.08
CA ARG A 468 -21.88 1.72 0.07
C ARG A 468 -22.88 2.74 0.59
N GLY A 469 -23.70 3.28 -0.27
CA GLY A 469 -24.61 4.39 0.04
C GLY A 469 -25.32 4.25 1.40
N ARG A 470 -25.93 3.09 1.67
CA ARG A 470 -26.63 2.82 2.95
C ARG A 470 -25.71 2.92 4.18
N SER A 471 -24.53 2.29 4.14
CA SER A 471 -23.57 2.35 5.24
C SER A 471 -22.96 3.74 5.39
N ALA A 472 -22.66 4.41 4.27
CA ALA A 472 -22.15 5.79 4.27
C ALA A 472 -23.16 6.75 4.91
N ALA A 473 -24.44 6.69 4.51
CA ALA A 473 -25.48 7.53 5.09
C ALA A 473 -25.62 7.34 6.61
N ARG A 474 -25.53 6.09 7.11
CA ARG A 474 -25.56 5.82 8.56
C ARG A 474 -24.35 6.41 9.29
N GLU A 475 -23.13 6.16 8.80
CA GLU A 475 -21.94 6.61 9.51
C GLU A 475 -21.77 8.14 9.45
N VAL A 476 -22.05 8.76 8.30
CA VAL A 476 -22.07 10.23 8.19
C VAL A 476 -23.16 10.83 9.07
N GLY A 477 -24.37 10.27 9.06
CA GLY A 477 -25.46 10.76 9.89
C GLY A 477 -25.19 10.68 11.39
N LYS A 478 -24.49 9.61 11.87
CA LYS A 478 -24.02 9.54 13.27
C LYS A 478 -23.06 10.69 13.60
N VAL A 479 -22.13 11.00 12.71
CA VAL A 479 -21.18 12.11 12.87
C VAL A 479 -21.91 13.46 12.91
N LEU A 480 -22.97 13.62 12.10
CA LEU A 480 -23.81 14.83 12.09
C LEU A 480 -24.80 14.90 13.26
N GLY A 481 -24.87 13.85 14.09
CA GLY A 481 -25.66 13.83 15.31
C GLY A 481 -27.13 13.44 15.12
N PHE A 482 -27.51 12.86 13.97
CA PHE A 482 -28.86 12.35 13.76
C PHE A 482 -29.19 11.18 14.70
N ASP A 483 -30.45 11.14 15.13
CA ASP A 483 -30.98 10.03 15.94
C ASP A 483 -31.16 8.73 15.13
N ASP A 484 -31.34 7.61 15.82
CA ASP A 484 -31.40 6.28 15.20
C ASP A 484 -32.63 6.13 14.27
N GLU A 485 -33.75 6.81 14.53
CA GLU A 485 -34.94 6.79 13.70
C GLU A 485 -34.66 7.48 12.37
N THR A 486 -34.11 8.68 12.41
CA THR A 486 -33.69 9.44 11.23
C THR A 486 -32.64 8.67 10.42
N LEU A 487 -31.63 8.06 11.09
CA LEU A 487 -30.63 7.21 10.43
C LEU A 487 -31.27 5.99 9.75
N GLY A 488 -32.28 5.38 10.37
CA GLY A 488 -33.05 4.30 9.78
C GLY A 488 -33.75 4.72 8.49
N ARG A 489 -34.45 5.86 8.52
CA ARG A 489 -35.12 6.46 7.36
C ARG A 489 -34.13 6.82 6.25
N LEU A 490 -33.07 7.58 6.55
CA LEU A 490 -32.02 7.97 5.57
C LEU A 490 -31.39 6.75 4.90
N SER A 491 -31.00 5.74 5.69
CA SER A 491 -30.39 4.54 5.14
C SER A 491 -31.36 3.69 4.31
N GLY A 492 -32.67 3.77 4.57
CA GLY A 492 -33.72 3.09 3.81
C GLY A 492 -33.94 3.71 2.43
N LEU A 493 -33.72 5.03 2.28
CA LEU A 493 -33.89 5.75 1.02
C LEU A 493 -32.72 5.50 0.04
N VAL A 494 -31.55 5.11 0.54
CA VAL A 494 -30.38 4.86 -0.31
C VAL A 494 -30.38 3.40 -0.77
N HIS A 495 -30.68 3.20 -2.05
CA HIS A 495 -30.69 1.87 -2.67
C HIS A 495 -29.26 1.29 -2.81
N THR A 496 -29.11 0.00 -2.51
CA THR A 496 -27.81 -0.68 -2.49
C THR A 496 -27.37 -1.24 -3.84
N TRP A 497 -28.30 -1.46 -4.76
CA TRP A 497 -28.06 -2.13 -6.03
C TRP A 497 -28.91 -1.49 -7.10
N GLU A 498 -28.37 -0.60 -7.94
CA GLU A 498 -29.13 -0.25 -9.11
C GLU A 498 -28.37 0.41 -10.23
N TRP A 499 -28.79 0.01 -11.39
CA TRP A 499 -28.84 0.80 -12.62
C TRP A 499 -29.58 2.10 -12.29
N LYS A 500 -28.86 3.18 -12.02
CA LYS A 500 -29.48 4.47 -11.72
C LYS A 500 -29.89 5.12 -13.02
N ASP A 501 -31.19 5.48 -13.12
CA ASP A 501 -31.59 6.55 -14.03
C ASP A 501 -30.72 7.78 -13.69
N PRO A 502 -30.04 8.41 -14.68
CA PRO A 502 -29.25 9.62 -14.43
C PRO A 502 -30.05 10.76 -13.76
N LYS A 503 -31.37 10.68 -13.78
CA LYS A 503 -32.28 11.62 -13.14
C LYS A 503 -32.58 11.28 -11.67
N ASP A 504 -32.22 10.10 -11.19
CA ASP A 504 -32.52 9.66 -9.83
C ASP A 504 -31.28 9.89 -8.94
N THR A 505 -31.07 11.14 -8.58
CA THR A 505 -29.99 11.55 -7.69
C THR A 505 -30.35 11.29 -6.23
N THR A 506 -29.32 11.03 -5.39
CA THR A 506 -29.49 10.90 -3.93
C THR A 506 -30.16 12.16 -3.34
N GLU A 507 -29.85 13.33 -3.87
CA GLU A 507 -30.45 14.62 -3.51
C GLU A 507 -31.99 14.64 -3.77
N ARG A 508 -32.42 14.16 -4.92
CA ARG A 508 -33.85 14.04 -5.23
C ARG A 508 -34.55 13.06 -4.29
N GLN A 509 -33.96 11.92 -4.02
CA GLN A 509 -34.51 10.92 -3.07
C GLN A 509 -34.66 11.49 -1.65
N PHE A 510 -33.73 12.32 -1.19
CA PHE A 510 -33.84 13.00 0.10
C PHE A 510 -34.94 14.08 0.07
N LYS A 511 -35.00 14.84 -0.99
CA LYS A 511 -36.04 15.89 -1.18
C LYS A 511 -37.44 15.29 -1.24
N ASP A 512 -37.63 14.20 -1.99
CA ASP A 512 -38.89 13.47 -2.08
C ASP A 512 -39.31 12.86 -0.74
N ALA A 513 -38.34 12.59 0.16
CA ALA A 513 -38.58 12.14 1.53
C ALA A 513 -38.80 13.27 2.55
N GLY A 514 -38.89 14.53 2.08
CA GLY A 514 -39.08 15.71 2.93
C GLY A 514 -37.84 16.11 3.73
N LEU A 515 -36.66 15.73 3.27
CA LEU A 515 -35.37 16.12 3.86
C LEU A 515 -34.76 17.19 2.95
N ASP A 516 -34.79 18.44 3.41
CA ASP A 516 -34.09 19.55 2.77
C ASP A 516 -32.62 19.54 3.25
N LEU A 517 -31.70 19.31 2.30
CA LEU A 517 -30.24 19.20 2.58
C LEU A 517 -29.55 20.52 2.30
#